data_f56de7dbc497d9dee79921beacbc6893
#
_entry.id   f56de7dbc497d9dee79921beacbc6893
#
_cell.length_a   1.000
_cell.length_b   1.000
_cell.length_c   1.000
_cell.angle_alpha   90.00
_cell.angle_beta   90.00
_cell.angle_gamma   90.00
#
_symmetry.space_group_name_H-M   'P 1'
#
loop_
_entity.id
_entity.type
_entity.pdbx_description
1 polymer ?
#
loop_
_entity_poly.entity_id
_entity_poly.type
_entity_poly.pdbx_seq_one_letter_code
_entity_poly.pdbx_strand_id
1 'polypeptide(L)'
;MKVIETKLPGCVVIEPAVFGDARGCFFETWNAERFAALGLPDRFVQSNVSTSAQGVLRGLHYQWPRPQGKLVSVLEGEVYDVAVDIRRGSPTFGQWEAVVLSAENRKQFWIPEGFAHGFAVLSERALFSYLCTDVYVKEADAGIRWNDADIAVDWPISAPVLSSKDENAPFLKDIAEDRLPVYVP
;
A
#
# COMPACT_ATOMS: atom_id res chain seq x y z
N MET A 1 2.28 9.70 18.08
CA MET A 1 2.03 9.39 16.66
C MET A 1 2.34 10.63 15.84
N LYS A 2 3.08 10.51 14.75
CA LYS A 2 3.44 11.60 13.83
C LYS A 2 2.98 11.20 12.44
N VAL A 3 2.33 12.11 11.73
CA VAL A 3 1.90 11.95 10.32
C VAL A 3 2.86 12.75 9.45
N ILE A 4 3.35 12.15 8.37
CA ILE A 4 4.29 12.73 7.43
C ILE A 4 3.67 12.65 6.05
N GLU A 5 3.43 13.81 5.45
CA GLU A 5 2.93 13.93 4.08
C GLU A 5 3.95 13.36 3.08
N THR A 6 3.43 12.79 2.01
CA THR A 6 4.24 12.32 0.87
C THR A 6 4.03 13.23 -0.35
N LYS A 7 4.72 12.95 -1.45
CA LYS A 7 4.49 13.68 -2.71
C LYS A 7 3.14 13.35 -3.36
N LEU A 8 2.47 12.25 -2.95
CA LEU A 8 1.13 11.89 -3.41
C LEU A 8 0.08 12.40 -2.41
N PRO A 9 -0.73 13.40 -2.77
CA PRO A 9 -1.76 13.94 -1.87
C PRO A 9 -2.72 12.86 -1.36
N GLY A 10 -2.86 12.81 -0.03
CA GLY A 10 -3.67 11.83 0.68
C GLY A 10 -2.92 10.58 1.15
N CYS A 11 -1.78 10.23 0.52
CA CYS A 11 -0.89 9.18 1.03
C CYS A 11 0.02 9.75 2.12
N VAL A 12 0.05 9.10 3.29
CA VAL A 12 0.89 9.57 4.41
C VAL A 12 1.62 8.43 5.10
N VAL A 13 2.83 8.74 5.57
CA VAL A 13 3.58 7.86 6.46
C VAL A 13 3.22 8.17 7.89
N ILE A 14 2.94 7.14 8.68
CA ILE A 14 2.60 7.26 10.10
C ILE A 14 3.72 6.65 10.93
N GLU A 15 4.29 7.45 11.83
CA GLU A 15 5.25 6.98 12.84
C GLU A 15 4.52 6.86 14.19
N PRO A 16 4.28 5.63 14.69
CA PRO A 16 3.62 5.42 15.98
C PRO A 16 4.51 5.90 17.14
N ALA A 17 3.89 6.24 18.27
CA ALA A 17 4.62 6.38 19.51
C ALA A 17 5.00 4.99 20.04
N VAL A 18 6.29 4.74 20.25
CA VAL A 18 6.81 3.46 20.72
C VAL A 18 7.27 3.60 22.17
N PHE A 19 6.81 2.70 23.01
CA PHE A 19 7.17 2.62 24.43
C PHE A 19 7.98 1.35 24.67
N GLY A 20 9.21 1.47 25.14
CA GLY A 20 10.12 0.35 25.36
C GLY A 20 10.60 0.24 26.80
N ASP A 21 10.81 -1.01 27.27
CA ASP A 21 11.46 -1.33 28.54
C ASP A 21 12.26 -2.64 28.40
N ALA A 22 12.75 -3.20 29.51
CA ALA A 22 13.55 -4.43 29.53
C ALA A 22 12.81 -5.69 29.01
N ARG A 23 11.48 -5.63 28.82
CA ARG A 23 10.67 -6.72 28.28
C ARG A 23 10.48 -6.62 26.74
N GLY A 24 10.79 -5.46 26.13
CA GLY A 24 10.58 -5.18 24.73
C GLY A 24 9.89 -3.84 24.49
N CYS A 25 9.05 -3.75 23.45
CA CYS A 25 8.35 -2.51 23.12
C CYS A 25 6.84 -2.75 22.91
N PHE A 26 6.09 -1.68 23.13
CA PHE A 26 4.65 -1.59 22.86
C PHE A 26 4.39 -0.35 22.01
N PHE A 27 3.54 -0.48 21.03
CA PHE A 27 3.02 0.64 20.24
C PHE A 27 1.62 0.32 19.74
N GLU A 28 0.81 1.35 19.62
CA GLU A 28 -0.54 1.27 19.07
C GLU A 28 -0.47 1.37 17.55
N THR A 29 -1.05 0.41 16.84
CA THR A 29 -1.06 0.36 15.38
C THR A 29 -2.25 1.08 14.76
N TRP A 30 -3.37 1.15 15.49
CA TRP A 30 -4.55 1.88 15.06
C TRP A 30 -5.47 2.18 16.26
N ASN A 31 -6.10 3.35 16.21
CA ASN A 31 -7.10 3.77 17.17
C ASN A 31 -8.05 4.76 16.48
N ALA A 32 -9.35 4.45 16.48
CA ALA A 32 -10.36 5.21 15.74
C ALA A 32 -10.36 6.71 16.08
N GLU A 33 -10.37 7.05 17.37
CA GLU A 33 -10.44 8.45 17.81
C GLU A 33 -9.19 9.24 17.43
N ARG A 34 -7.99 8.64 17.59
CA ARG A 34 -6.72 9.28 17.25
C ARG A 34 -6.55 9.45 15.75
N PHE A 35 -6.96 8.46 14.96
CA PHE A 35 -6.92 8.54 13.51
C PHE A 35 -7.90 9.60 12.99
N ALA A 36 -9.14 9.63 13.50
CA ALA A 36 -10.12 10.68 13.17
C ALA A 36 -9.59 12.09 13.49
N ALA A 37 -8.94 12.28 14.64
CA ALA A 37 -8.35 13.55 15.03
C ALA A 37 -7.21 14.03 14.11
N LEU A 38 -6.59 13.10 13.35
CA LEU A 38 -5.55 13.37 12.37
C LEU A 38 -6.08 13.44 10.93
N GLY A 39 -7.40 13.37 10.71
CA GLY A 39 -8.01 13.32 9.39
C GLY A 39 -7.79 12.00 8.63
N LEU A 40 -7.45 10.94 9.36
CA LEU A 40 -7.26 9.59 8.84
C LEU A 40 -8.50 8.72 9.10
N PRO A 41 -8.67 7.57 8.42
CA PRO A 41 -9.84 6.71 8.62
C PRO A 41 -9.99 6.21 10.05
N ASP A 42 -11.19 6.39 10.57
CA ASP A 42 -11.62 5.93 11.88
C ASP A 42 -12.32 4.56 11.83
N ARG A 43 -12.43 3.97 10.63
CA ARG A 43 -13.07 2.69 10.41
C ARG A 43 -12.36 1.84 9.37
N PHE A 44 -12.05 0.60 9.74
CA PHE A 44 -11.62 -0.47 8.85
C PHE A 44 -12.55 -1.67 9.01
N VAL A 45 -12.82 -2.38 7.91
CA VAL A 45 -13.80 -3.48 7.88
C VAL A 45 -13.17 -4.83 7.56
N GLN A 46 -11.90 -4.85 7.14
CA GLN A 46 -11.16 -6.07 6.85
C GLN A 46 -9.70 -5.92 7.28
N SER A 47 -9.15 -6.99 7.83
CA SER A 47 -7.74 -7.09 8.21
C SER A 47 -7.13 -8.33 7.54
N ASN A 48 -5.93 -8.17 6.97
CA ASN A 48 -5.23 -9.23 6.28
C ASN A 48 -3.78 -9.30 6.72
N VAL A 49 -3.22 -10.51 6.67
CA VAL A 49 -1.79 -10.78 6.89
C VAL A 49 -1.28 -11.65 5.75
N SER A 50 -0.09 -11.36 5.24
CA SER A 50 0.62 -12.20 4.28
C SER A 50 2.05 -12.45 4.71
N THR A 51 2.56 -13.63 4.40
CA THR A 51 3.97 -13.98 4.55
C THR A 51 4.60 -14.14 3.18
N SER A 52 5.80 -13.60 2.99
CA SER A 52 6.51 -13.68 1.72
C SER A 52 8.02 -13.79 1.95
N ALA A 53 8.69 -14.55 1.09
CA ALA A 53 10.15 -14.66 1.08
C ALA A 53 10.80 -13.47 0.35
N GLN A 54 12.11 -13.34 0.49
CA GLN A 54 12.91 -12.34 -0.20
C GLN A 54 12.71 -12.38 -1.72
N GLY A 55 12.65 -11.22 -2.35
CA GLY A 55 12.46 -11.08 -3.79
C GLY A 55 11.04 -11.27 -4.28
N VAL A 56 10.09 -11.64 -3.42
CA VAL A 56 8.67 -11.64 -3.79
C VAL A 56 8.18 -10.21 -3.97
N LEU A 57 7.49 -9.95 -5.08
CA LEU A 57 6.74 -8.73 -5.33
C LEU A 57 5.26 -9.07 -5.50
N ARG A 58 4.40 -8.34 -4.82
CA ARG A 58 2.93 -8.42 -4.93
C ARG A 58 2.40 -7.07 -5.38
N GLY A 59 1.64 -7.05 -6.44
CA GLY A 59 1.04 -5.80 -6.96
C GLY A 59 1.35 -5.55 -8.44
N LEU A 60 0.98 -4.44 -8.93
CA LEU A 60 0.22 -3.36 -8.27
C LEU A 60 -1.27 -3.69 -8.25
N HIS A 61 -1.92 -3.72 -7.10
CA HIS A 61 -3.31 -4.13 -6.95
C HIS A 61 -4.23 -2.97 -6.57
N TYR A 62 -5.41 -2.93 -7.12
CA TYR A 62 -6.49 -2.04 -6.74
C TYR A 62 -7.84 -2.74 -6.86
N GLN A 63 -8.90 -2.12 -6.35
CA GLN A 63 -10.27 -2.60 -6.48
C GLN A 63 -11.15 -1.50 -7.07
N TRP A 64 -11.94 -1.86 -8.11
CA TRP A 64 -12.89 -0.95 -8.73
C TRP A 64 -14.03 -1.71 -9.45
N PRO A 65 -15.33 -1.35 -9.25
CA PRO A 65 -15.81 -0.40 -8.23
C PRO A 65 -15.58 -0.94 -6.80
N ARG A 66 -15.93 -0.19 -5.77
CA ARG A 66 -15.70 -0.47 -4.35
C ARG A 66 -14.21 -0.43 -3.98
N PRO A 67 -13.60 0.75 -4.14
CA PRO A 67 -12.18 0.90 -3.87
C PRO A 67 -11.86 0.68 -2.39
N GLN A 68 -10.67 0.19 -2.11
CA GLN A 68 -10.16 -0.04 -0.77
C GLN A 68 -9.02 0.93 -0.47
N GLY A 69 -9.17 1.74 0.57
CA GLY A 69 -8.04 2.37 1.25
C GLY A 69 -7.33 1.34 2.13
N LYS A 70 -6.02 1.45 2.27
CA LYS A 70 -5.18 0.48 2.99
C LYS A 70 -4.26 1.16 3.99
N LEU A 71 -4.31 0.73 5.24
CA LEU A 71 -3.29 1.05 6.24
C LEU A 71 -2.36 -0.15 6.36
N VAL A 72 -1.14 -0.01 5.86
CA VAL A 72 -0.17 -1.11 5.77
C VAL A 72 0.94 -0.99 6.79
N SER A 73 1.46 -2.13 7.25
CA SER A 73 2.56 -2.24 8.21
C SER A 73 3.32 -3.55 8.05
N VAL A 74 4.56 -3.59 8.54
CA VAL A 74 5.40 -4.78 8.56
C VAL A 74 5.61 -5.22 10.00
N LEU A 75 5.24 -6.46 10.32
CA LEU A 75 5.37 -7.04 11.67
C LEU A 75 6.66 -7.86 11.82
N GLU A 76 7.24 -8.33 10.72
CA GLU A 76 8.53 -9.02 10.65
C GLU A 76 9.20 -8.69 9.32
N GLY A 77 10.51 -8.43 9.34
CA GLY A 77 11.29 -8.13 8.14
C GLY A 77 11.12 -6.72 7.61
N GLU A 78 11.35 -6.57 6.31
CA GLU A 78 11.39 -5.27 5.62
C GLU A 78 10.85 -5.39 4.20
N VAL A 79 10.10 -4.38 3.76
CA VAL A 79 9.57 -4.27 2.41
C VAL A 79 9.78 -2.87 1.84
N TYR A 80 9.84 -2.78 0.52
CA TYR A 80 9.69 -1.56 -0.26
C TYR A 80 8.24 -1.48 -0.72
N ASP A 81 7.46 -0.61 -0.10
CA ASP A 81 6.02 -0.45 -0.29
C ASP A 81 5.72 0.71 -1.22
N VAL A 82 4.86 0.51 -2.23
CA VAL A 82 4.61 1.46 -3.32
C VAL A 82 3.13 1.71 -3.47
N ALA A 83 2.76 3.00 -3.51
CA ALA A 83 1.45 3.48 -3.95
C ALA A 83 1.57 4.21 -5.29
N VAL A 84 0.61 4.01 -6.18
CA VAL A 84 0.51 4.68 -7.50
C VAL A 84 -0.84 5.36 -7.62
N ASP A 85 -0.88 6.63 -7.95
CA ASP A 85 -2.13 7.33 -8.23
C ASP A 85 -2.69 6.90 -9.58
N ILE A 86 -3.84 6.22 -9.57
CA ILE A 86 -4.53 5.76 -10.78
C ILE A 86 -5.89 6.43 -11.00
N ARG A 87 -6.15 7.53 -10.30
CA ARG A 87 -7.41 8.30 -10.40
C ARG A 87 -7.38 9.17 -11.66
N ARG A 88 -8.24 8.87 -12.60
CA ARG A 88 -8.38 9.67 -13.83
C ARG A 88 -8.70 11.13 -13.51
N GLY A 89 -7.99 12.04 -14.14
CA GLY A 89 -8.11 13.48 -13.90
C GLY A 89 -7.34 14.00 -12.68
N SER A 90 -6.64 13.14 -11.95
CA SER A 90 -5.74 13.57 -10.88
C SER A 90 -4.52 14.30 -11.44
N PRO A 91 -4.05 15.38 -10.79
CA PRO A 91 -2.80 16.04 -11.17
C PRO A 91 -1.56 15.16 -10.96
N THR A 92 -1.69 14.09 -10.17
CA THR A 92 -0.63 13.12 -9.90
C THR A 92 -0.88 11.75 -10.55
N PHE A 93 -1.81 11.67 -11.54
CA PHE A 93 -2.08 10.42 -12.25
C PHE A 93 -0.81 9.79 -12.83
N GLY A 94 -0.59 8.51 -12.56
CA GLY A 94 0.59 7.75 -12.96
C GLY A 94 1.83 8.00 -12.09
N GLN A 95 1.81 8.96 -11.17
CA GLN A 95 2.91 9.17 -10.23
C GLN A 95 2.84 8.16 -9.08
N TRP A 96 3.99 7.85 -8.51
CA TRP A 96 4.12 6.90 -7.43
C TRP A 96 4.94 7.44 -6.26
N GLU A 97 4.70 6.87 -5.08
CA GLU A 97 5.48 7.09 -3.86
C GLU A 97 5.92 5.75 -3.31
N ALA A 98 7.10 5.69 -2.74
CA ALA A 98 7.61 4.50 -2.07
C ALA A 98 8.10 4.77 -0.66
N VAL A 99 7.85 3.80 0.20
CA VAL A 99 8.25 3.85 1.61
C VAL A 99 8.88 2.52 2.02
N VAL A 100 10.04 2.56 2.65
CA VAL A 100 10.59 1.37 3.30
C VAL A 100 9.88 1.18 4.64
N LEU A 101 9.16 0.08 4.77
CA LEU A 101 8.48 -0.34 6.00
C LEU A 101 9.18 -1.56 6.59
N SER A 102 9.40 -1.55 7.90
CA SER A 102 10.04 -2.67 8.59
C SER A 102 9.53 -2.85 10.02
N ALA A 103 9.73 -4.05 10.57
CA ALA A 103 9.48 -4.31 11.98
C ALA A 103 10.35 -3.45 12.91
N GLU A 104 11.51 -2.95 12.43
CA GLU A 104 12.39 -2.09 13.20
C GLU A 104 11.93 -0.64 13.20
N ASN A 105 11.59 -0.08 12.02
CA ASN A 105 11.16 1.31 11.92
C ASN A 105 9.70 1.53 12.36
N ARG A 106 8.89 0.47 12.36
CA ARG A 106 7.47 0.44 12.81
C ARG A 106 6.58 1.44 12.08
N LYS A 107 7.06 1.98 10.95
CA LYS A 107 6.27 2.89 10.12
C LYS A 107 5.08 2.17 9.56
N GLN A 108 4.02 2.93 9.36
CA GLN A 108 2.85 2.51 8.60
C GLN A 108 2.69 3.44 7.40
N PHE A 109 2.07 2.93 6.35
CA PHE A 109 1.74 3.73 5.18
C PHE A 109 0.22 3.70 4.98
N TRP A 110 -0.40 4.87 5.01
CA TRP A 110 -1.79 5.05 4.63
C TRP A 110 -1.87 5.37 3.14
N ILE A 111 -2.62 4.55 2.41
CA ILE A 111 -2.88 4.64 0.97
C ILE A 111 -4.39 4.74 0.79
N PRO A 112 -4.93 5.90 0.36
CA PRO A 112 -6.36 6.10 0.19
C PRO A 112 -6.97 5.25 -0.93
N GLU A 113 -8.28 5.30 -1.02
CA GLU A 113 -9.04 4.76 -2.14
C GLU A 113 -8.61 5.42 -3.45
N GLY A 114 -8.55 4.62 -4.53
CA GLY A 114 -8.20 5.12 -5.85
C GLY A 114 -6.72 5.07 -6.18
N PHE A 115 -5.90 4.49 -5.30
CA PHE A 115 -4.51 4.17 -5.59
C PHE A 115 -4.33 2.68 -5.86
N ALA A 116 -3.38 2.35 -6.74
CA ALA A 116 -2.85 0.99 -6.84
C ALA A 116 -1.71 0.82 -5.84
N HIS A 117 -1.58 -0.39 -5.29
CA HIS A 117 -0.65 -0.70 -4.21
C HIS A 117 0.12 -1.99 -4.49
N GLY A 118 1.39 -2.00 -4.15
CA GLY A 118 2.23 -3.18 -4.20
C GLY A 118 3.46 -3.05 -3.32
N PHE A 119 4.14 -4.17 -3.08
CA PHE A 119 5.38 -4.16 -2.31
C PHE A 119 6.37 -5.23 -2.78
N ALA A 120 7.65 -4.96 -2.57
CA ALA A 120 8.75 -5.90 -2.77
C ALA A 120 9.40 -6.25 -1.43
N VAL A 121 9.67 -7.53 -1.19
CA VAL A 121 10.31 -8.02 0.04
C VAL A 121 11.81 -7.89 -0.05
N LEU A 122 12.42 -7.13 0.88
CA LEU A 122 13.85 -6.85 0.94
C LEU A 122 14.60 -7.81 1.87
N SER A 123 14.00 -8.16 3.01
CA SER A 123 14.55 -9.10 3.99
C SER A 123 14.34 -10.56 3.56
N GLU A 124 14.98 -11.51 4.24
CA GLU A 124 14.84 -12.95 4.00
C GLU A 124 13.36 -13.40 4.02
N ARG A 125 12.58 -12.78 4.92
CA ARG A 125 11.14 -13.00 5.06
C ARG A 125 10.47 -11.72 5.53
N ALA A 126 9.22 -11.49 5.13
CA ALA A 126 8.39 -10.44 5.68
C ALA A 126 7.01 -10.96 6.10
N LEU A 127 6.54 -10.49 7.25
CA LEU A 127 5.16 -10.61 7.71
C LEU A 127 4.50 -9.24 7.54
N PHE A 128 3.67 -9.13 6.50
CA PHE A 128 3.00 -7.91 6.08
C PHE A 128 1.54 -7.91 6.51
N SER A 129 1.11 -6.85 7.19
CA SER A 129 -0.24 -6.69 7.73
C SER A 129 -0.88 -5.42 7.17
N TYR A 130 -2.18 -5.49 6.84
CA TYR A 130 -2.91 -4.32 6.39
C TYR A 130 -4.40 -4.36 6.75
N LEU A 131 -4.93 -3.18 7.05
CA LEU A 131 -6.34 -2.92 7.27
C LEU A 131 -6.94 -2.28 6.03
N CYS A 132 -8.19 -2.62 5.69
CA CYS A 132 -8.91 -2.09 4.52
C CYS A 132 -10.19 -1.37 4.92
N THR A 133 -10.50 -0.29 4.21
CA THR A 133 -11.74 0.51 4.42
C THR A 133 -12.98 -0.15 3.83
N ASP A 134 -12.83 -1.04 2.83
CA ASP A 134 -13.91 -1.88 2.30
C ASP A 134 -13.48 -3.35 2.21
N VAL A 135 -14.43 -4.26 2.06
CA VAL A 135 -14.18 -5.69 1.94
C VAL A 135 -13.67 -6.05 0.54
N TYR A 136 -12.95 -7.16 0.46
CA TYR A 136 -12.51 -7.71 -0.82
C TYR A 136 -13.69 -8.20 -1.65
N VAL A 137 -13.71 -7.79 -2.92
CA VAL A 137 -14.70 -8.23 -3.92
C VAL A 137 -13.94 -8.73 -5.15
N LYS A 138 -14.02 -10.03 -5.38
CA LYS A 138 -13.26 -10.73 -6.42
C LYS A 138 -13.48 -10.14 -7.82
N GLU A 139 -14.72 -9.77 -8.14
CA GLU A 139 -15.13 -9.22 -9.45
C GLU A 139 -14.61 -7.79 -9.67
N ALA A 140 -14.27 -7.10 -8.59
CA ALA A 140 -13.73 -5.75 -8.61
C ALA A 140 -12.19 -5.72 -8.49
N ASP A 141 -11.59 -6.86 -8.15
CA ASP A 141 -10.14 -6.99 -7.98
C ASP A 141 -9.41 -6.85 -9.32
N ALA A 142 -8.45 -5.95 -9.38
CA ALA A 142 -7.71 -5.62 -10.58
C ALA A 142 -6.23 -5.36 -10.24
N GLY A 143 -5.39 -5.34 -11.28
CA GLY A 143 -3.98 -5.09 -11.13
C GLY A 143 -3.39 -4.35 -12.32
N ILE A 144 -2.22 -3.76 -12.11
CA ILE A 144 -1.38 -3.12 -13.10
C ILE A 144 -0.03 -3.83 -13.07
N ARG A 145 0.58 -4.00 -14.23
CA ARG A 145 1.88 -4.65 -14.35
C ARG A 145 2.93 -3.89 -13.54
N TRP A 146 3.67 -4.63 -12.71
CA TRP A 146 4.65 -4.08 -11.76
C TRP A 146 5.76 -3.23 -12.44
N ASN A 147 6.17 -3.61 -13.67
CA ASN A 147 7.20 -2.94 -14.46
C ASN A 147 6.62 -2.10 -15.60
N ASP A 148 5.47 -1.48 -15.38
CA ASP A 148 4.89 -0.52 -16.32
C ASP A 148 5.87 0.63 -16.58
N ALA A 149 6.25 0.81 -17.86
CA ALA A 149 7.27 1.79 -18.24
C ALA A 149 6.76 3.25 -18.18
N ASP A 150 5.45 3.45 -18.25
CA ASP A 150 4.84 4.78 -18.15
C ASP A 150 4.72 5.23 -16.69
N ILE A 151 4.55 4.29 -15.76
CA ILE A 151 4.62 4.53 -14.29
C ILE A 151 6.09 4.60 -13.84
N ALA A 152 6.93 3.71 -14.35
CA ALA A 152 8.37 3.64 -14.10
C ALA A 152 8.73 3.60 -12.60
N VAL A 153 8.09 2.70 -11.83
CA VAL A 153 8.47 2.49 -10.43
C VAL A 153 9.91 1.99 -10.36
N ASP A 154 10.73 2.66 -9.57
CA ASP A 154 12.12 2.27 -9.32
C ASP A 154 12.19 1.18 -8.23
N TRP A 155 11.88 -0.05 -8.64
CA TRP A 155 11.92 -1.19 -7.74
C TRP A 155 13.37 -1.58 -7.39
N PRO A 156 13.68 -1.83 -6.11
CA PRO A 156 15.03 -2.22 -5.68
C PRO A 156 15.39 -3.68 -6.04
N ILE A 157 14.57 -4.34 -6.84
CA ILE A 157 14.75 -5.72 -7.30
C ILE A 157 14.53 -5.80 -8.82
N SER A 158 15.41 -6.46 -9.55
CA SER A 158 15.36 -6.56 -11.02
C SER A 158 14.64 -7.81 -11.52
N ALA A 159 14.55 -8.86 -10.71
CA ALA A 159 13.95 -10.14 -11.06
C ALA A 159 13.06 -10.64 -9.93
N PRO A 160 11.85 -10.05 -9.75
CA PRO A 160 10.94 -10.43 -8.68
C PRO A 160 10.34 -11.82 -8.90
N VAL A 161 10.00 -12.47 -7.78
CA VAL A 161 9.13 -13.64 -7.76
C VAL A 161 7.67 -13.16 -7.74
N LEU A 162 6.93 -13.48 -8.80
CA LEU A 162 5.56 -13.00 -9.03
C LEU A 162 4.55 -14.13 -8.98
N SER A 163 3.30 -13.79 -8.68
CA SER A 163 2.16 -14.65 -8.99
C SER A 163 1.84 -14.59 -10.49
N SER A 164 1.18 -15.63 -11.03
CA SER A 164 0.70 -15.59 -12.42
C SER A 164 -0.24 -14.42 -12.69
N LYS A 165 -1.01 -13.97 -11.70
CA LYS A 165 -1.86 -12.78 -11.80
C LYS A 165 -1.02 -11.52 -12.01
N ASP A 166 0.01 -11.32 -11.20
CA ASP A 166 0.84 -10.11 -11.24
C ASP A 166 1.72 -10.08 -12.50
N GLU A 167 2.21 -11.25 -12.93
CA GLU A 167 3.00 -11.39 -14.15
C GLU A 167 2.19 -11.03 -15.42
N ASN A 168 0.90 -11.36 -15.45
CA ASN A 168 0.02 -11.16 -16.60
C ASN A 168 -0.90 -9.93 -16.46
N ALA A 169 -0.70 -9.08 -15.47
CA ALA A 169 -1.46 -7.85 -15.33
C ALA A 169 -1.26 -6.91 -16.53
N PRO A 170 -2.27 -6.14 -16.96
CA PRO A 170 -2.17 -5.17 -18.06
C PRO A 170 -1.27 -3.99 -17.68
N PHE A 171 -0.78 -3.26 -18.67
CA PHE A 171 -0.22 -1.93 -18.45
C PHE A 171 -1.33 -0.91 -18.19
N LEU A 172 -1.01 0.16 -17.46
CA LEU A 172 -2.00 1.19 -17.09
C LEU A 172 -2.74 1.77 -18.31
N LYS A 173 -2.03 2.01 -19.40
CA LYS A 173 -2.57 2.52 -20.66
C LYS A 173 -3.56 1.57 -21.37
N ASP A 174 -3.47 0.28 -21.07
CA ASP A 174 -4.32 -0.77 -21.69
C ASP A 174 -5.59 -1.04 -20.86
N ILE A 175 -5.73 -0.38 -19.70
CA ILE A 175 -6.91 -0.51 -18.85
C ILE A 175 -8.01 0.42 -19.36
N ALA A 176 -9.21 -0.14 -19.56
CA ALA A 176 -10.38 0.65 -19.97
C ALA A 176 -10.70 1.74 -18.92
N GLU A 177 -11.08 2.92 -19.40
CA GLU A 177 -11.29 4.09 -18.52
C GLU A 177 -12.34 3.87 -17.43
N ASP A 178 -13.39 3.11 -17.70
CA ASP A 178 -14.45 2.76 -16.75
C ASP A 178 -13.98 1.80 -15.64
N ARG A 179 -12.81 1.21 -15.82
CA ARG A 179 -12.13 0.33 -14.84
C ARG A 179 -11.16 1.08 -13.93
N LEU A 180 -10.99 2.38 -14.12
CA LEU A 180 -10.13 3.22 -13.30
C LEU A 180 -10.96 4.17 -12.42
N PRO A 181 -10.53 4.42 -11.17
CA PRO A 181 -11.13 5.43 -10.30
C PRO A 181 -11.12 6.83 -10.93
N VAL A 182 -12.04 7.66 -10.52
CA VAL A 182 -12.10 9.08 -10.93
C VAL A 182 -11.64 9.95 -9.77
N TYR A 183 -10.81 10.94 -10.08
CA TYR A 183 -10.38 11.93 -9.10
C TYR A 183 -11.54 12.86 -8.75
N VAL A 184 -11.77 13.04 -7.47
CA VAL A 184 -12.69 14.04 -6.91
C VAL A 184 -11.81 15.00 -6.10
N PRO A 185 -11.78 16.30 -6.46
CA PRO A 185 -10.96 17.31 -5.77
C PRO A 185 -11.34 17.54 -4.31
#